data_58196e8d3f90bba411b0e2792bf5bab2
#
_entry.id   58196e8d3f90bba411b0e2792bf5bab2
#
_cell.length_a   1.000
_cell.length_b   1.000
_cell.length_c   1.000
_cell.angle_alpha   90.00
_cell.angle_beta   90.00
_cell.angle_gamma   90.00
#
_symmetry.space_group_name_H-M   'P 1'
#
loop_
_entity.id
_entity.type
_entity.pdbx_description
1 polymer ?
#
loop_
_entity_poly.entity_id
_entity_poly.type
_entity_poly.pdbx_seq_one_letter_code
_entity_poly.pdbx_strand_id
1 'polypeptide(L)'
;SSMRLAVADAMRRSWTRPLASAGRPVFMDPLIKHRQHSPLRPGITLYFARALALALAESAECAGYLVGENILSPKTIDIGIAAQVADGVMVPVLRRVNERTMEELLEDYNRLIAQARRRRLAPEDSTGGIATVTNFGGFGLTFAAPMPMPSESIILGVGAVTKTPVWSDEVEAFIPISKANIVATGDHRVVDGADIGRLLKRVAELLQRPEYL
;
A
#
# COMPACT_ATOMS: atom_id res chain seq x y z
N SER A 1 9.65 23.29 -9.35
CA SER A 1 8.19 23.44 -9.60
C SER A 1 7.46 23.58 -8.26
N SER A 2 6.28 24.15 -8.25
CA SER A 2 5.42 24.26 -7.05
C SER A 2 5.12 22.91 -6.43
N MET A 3 4.96 21.87 -7.22
CA MET A 3 4.78 20.48 -6.76
C MET A 3 6.00 19.99 -5.97
N ARG A 4 7.23 20.28 -6.43
CA ARG A 4 8.45 19.90 -5.68
C ARG A 4 8.53 20.59 -4.32
N LEU A 5 8.10 21.84 -4.22
CA LEU A 5 8.05 22.56 -2.95
C LEU A 5 6.99 21.95 -2.01
N ALA A 6 5.82 21.59 -2.53
CA ALA A 6 4.78 20.92 -1.75
C ALA A 6 5.24 19.55 -1.23
N VAL A 7 5.92 18.76 -2.09
CA VAL A 7 6.52 17.48 -1.67
C VAL A 7 7.59 17.70 -0.59
N ALA A 8 8.47 18.69 -0.76
CA ALA A 8 9.51 18.99 0.23
C ALA A 8 8.91 19.39 1.59
N ASP A 9 7.85 20.20 1.60
CA ASP A 9 7.15 20.56 2.83
C ASP A 9 6.47 19.36 3.49
N ALA A 10 5.76 18.54 2.72
CA ALA A 10 5.13 17.33 3.23
C ALA A 10 6.17 16.37 3.82
N MET A 11 7.29 16.13 3.14
CA MET A 11 8.33 15.23 3.61
C MET A 11 9.05 15.79 4.85
N ARG A 12 9.28 17.09 4.93
CA ARG A 12 9.82 17.72 6.14
C ARG A 12 8.91 17.49 7.35
N ARG A 13 7.59 17.65 7.20
CA ARG A 13 6.62 17.38 8.27
C ARG A 13 6.56 15.89 8.63
N SER A 14 6.65 15.00 7.65
CA SER A 14 6.71 13.55 7.92
C SER A 14 8.00 13.17 8.64
N TRP A 15 9.14 13.77 8.29
CA TRP A 15 10.44 13.50 8.89
C TRP A 15 10.55 13.89 10.37
N THR A 16 9.70 14.79 10.84
CA THR A 16 9.71 15.17 12.28
C THR A 16 9.14 14.10 13.20
N ARG A 17 8.58 13.03 12.62
CA ARG A 17 8.04 11.89 13.37
C ARG A 17 9.08 10.77 13.45
N PRO A 18 9.15 10.02 14.58
CA PRO A 18 9.94 8.80 14.63
C PRO A 18 9.26 7.73 13.76
N LEU A 19 9.89 7.40 12.65
CA LEU A 19 9.38 6.41 11.70
C LEU A 19 10.11 5.09 11.89
N ALA A 20 9.37 3.97 11.92
CA ALA A 20 9.90 2.62 11.94
C ALA A 20 9.45 1.87 10.68
N SER A 21 10.36 1.13 10.06
CA SER A 21 10.08 0.31 8.87
C SER A 21 10.33 -1.15 9.17
N ALA A 22 9.40 -2.01 8.75
CA ALA A 22 9.59 -3.44 8.72
C ALA A 22 9.16 -3.99 7.35
N GLY A 23 9.78 -5.10 6.95
CA GLY A 23 9.48 -5.71 5.66
C GLY A 23 9.43 -7.22 5.74
N ARG A 24 8.70 -7.83 4.81
CA ARG A 24 8.65 -9.28 4.63
C ARG A 24 8.45 -9.66 3.18
N PRO A 25 8.86 -10.89 2.79
CA PRO A 25 8.51 -11.44 1.49
C PRO A 25 7.04 -11.86 1.44
N VAL A 26 6.46 -11.77 0.24
CA VAL A 26 5.14 -12.29 -0.12
C VAL A 26 5.27 -13.16 -1.37
N PHE A 27 4.67 -14.33 -1.36
CA PHE A 27 4.56 -15.17 -2.56
C PHE A 27 3.48 -14.61 -3.47
N MET A 28 3.81 -14.47 -4.74
CA MET A 28 2.96 -13.76 -5.69
C MET A 28 2.23 -14.69 -6.67
N ASP A 29 2.57 -15.97 -6.70
CA ASP A 29 2.00 -16.91 -7.66
C ASP A 29 0.47 -17.04 -7.53
N PRO A 30 -0.16 -17.13 -6.32
CA PRO A 30 -1.62 -17.17 -6.19
C PRO A 30 -2.28 -15.92 -6.76
N LEU A 31 -1.77 -14.73 -6.44
CA LEU A 31 -2.29 -13.46 -6.93
C LEU A 31 -2.13 -13.32 -8.45
N ILE A 32 -0.96 -13.69 -9.00
CA ILE A 32 -0.69 -13.65 -10.43
C ILE A 32 -1.66 -14.57 -11.17
N LYS A 33 -1.83 -15.80 -10.68
CA LYS A 33 -2.77 -16.78 -11.24
C LYS A 33 -4.22 -16.26 -11.20
N HIS A 34 -4.66 -15.77 -10.04
CA HIS A 34 -6.01 -15.18 -9.90
C HIS A 34 -6.23 -14.05 -10.89
N ARG A 35 -5.28 -13.10 -10.96
CA ARG A 35 -5.35 -11.96 -11.90
C ARG A 35 -5.40 -12.40 -13.36
N GLN A 36 -4.69 -13.47 -13.75
CA GLN A 36 -4.71 -13.99 -15.12
C GLN A 36 -6.09 -14.55 -15.51
N HIS A 37 -6.80 -15.14 -14.55
CA HIS A 37 -8.13 -15.71 -14.77
C HIS A 37 -9.27 -14.70 -14.53
N SER A 38 -9.00 -13.59 -13.88
CA SER A 38 -10.00 -12.54 -13.66
C SER A 38 -10.31 -11.81 -14.97
N PRO A 39 -11.59 -11.69 -15.37
CA PRO A 39 -11.98 -10.91 -16.55
C PRO A 39 -11.63 -9.42 -16.39
N LEU A 40 -11.64 -8.91 -15.17
CA LEU A 40 -11.32 -7.51 -14.85
C LEU A 40 -9.82 -7.20 -14.94
N ARG A 41 -8.95 -8.17 -14.72
CA ARG A 41 -7.49 -8.05 -14.70
C ARG A 41 -6.99 -6.80 -13.93
N PRO A 42 -7.36 -6.58 -12.66
CA PRO A 42 -6.95 -5.42 -11.89
C PRO A 42 -5.43 -5.27 -11.83
N GLY A 43 -4.95 -4.04 -11.68
CA GLY A 43 -3.53 -3.80 -11.42
C GLY A 43 -3.09 -4.40 -10.07
N ILE A 44 -1.86 -4.90 -10.00
CA ILE A 44 -1.31 -5.49 -8.75
C ILE A 44 -1.44 -4.52 -7.58
N THR A 45 -1.20 -3.23 -7.79
CA THR A 45 -1.33 -2.20 -6.75
C THR A 45 -2.72 -2.15 -6.12
N LEU A 46 -3.78 -2.40 -6.89
CA LEU A 46 -5.15 -2.40 -6.36
C LEU A 46 -5.40 -3.59 -5.42
N TYR A 47 -4.85 -4.77 -5.72
CA TYR A 47 -4.89 -5.91 -4.79
C TYR A 47 -4.20 -5.59 -3.47
N PHE A 48 -3.03 -4.93 -3.51
CA PHE A 48 -2.35 -4.50 -2.29
C PHE A 48 -3.12 -3.43 -1.52
N ALA A 49 -3.78 -2.50 -2.21
CA ALA A 49 -4.62 -1.50 -1.57
C ALA A 49 -5.82 -2.15 -0.86
N ARG A 50 -6.47 -3.11 -1.50
CA ARG A 50 -7.59 -3.85 -0.92
C ARG A 50 -7.14 -4.69 0.28
N ALA A 51 -6.04 -5.43 0.14
CA ALA A 51 -5.48 -6.24 1.23
C ALA A 51 -5.05 -5.37 2.43
N LEU A 52 -4.41 -4.21 2.17
CA LEU A 52 -4.07 -3.26 3.23
C LEU A 52 -5.32 -2.74 3.93
N ALA A 53 -6.36 -2.35 3.18
CA ALA A 53 -7.58 -1.81 3.75
C ALA A 53 -8.31 -2.82 4.65
N LEU A 54 -8.39 -4.08 4.22
CA LEU A 54 -8.98 -5.16 5.02
C LEU A 54 -8.15 -5.41 6.30
N ALA A 55 -6.83 -5.45 6.18
CA ALA A 55 -5.96 -5.64 7.34
C ALA A 55 -6.05 -4.46 8.33
N LEU A 56 -6.16 -3.21 7.85
CA LEU A 56 -6.35 -2.02 8.69
C LEU A 56 -7.73 -2.01 9.37
N ALA A 57 -8.77 -2.50 8.72
CA ALA A 57 -10.09 -2.62 9.32
C ALA A 57 -10.11 -3.60 10.51
N GLU A 58 -9.20 -4.58 10.52
CA GLU A 58 -9.02 -5.54 11.61
C GLU A 58 -8.03 -5.05 12.69
N SER A 59 -7.29 -3.95 12.45
CA SER A 59 -6.20 -3.43 13.30
C SER A 59 -6.41 -1.94 13.55
N ALA A 60 -7.27 -1.61 14.51
CA ALA A 60 -7.62 -0.22 14.83
C ALA A 60 -6.41 0.65 15.20
N GLU A 61 -5.40 0.07 15.87
CA GLU A 61 -4.15 0.72 16.25
C GLU A 61 -3.34 1.14 15.00
N CYS A 62 -3.27 0.30 13.97
CA CYS A 62 -2.56 0.61 12.73
C CYS A 62 -3.31 1.63 11.85
N ALA A 63 -4.63 1.70 11.97
CA ALA A 63 -5.47 2.64 11.23
C ALA A 63 -5.54 4.02 11.89
N GLY A 64 -5.19 4.13 13.17
CA GLY A 64 -5.26 5.36 13.96
C GLY A 64 -4.18 6.38 13.58
N TYR A 65 -4.38 7.64 13.97
CA TYR A 65 -3.40 8.72 13.83
C TYR A 65 -3.39 9.61 15.09
N LEU A 66 -2.21 10.14 15.40
CA LEU A 66 -2.01 10.94 16.62
C LEU A 66 -2.45 12.40 16.43
N VAL A 67 -3.34 12.87 17.32
CA VAL A 67 -3.75 14.27 17.41
C VAL A 67 -3.59 14.73 18.87
N GLY A 68 -2.63 15.59 19.12
CA GLY A 68 -2.26 15.94 20.50
C GLY A 68 -1.77 14.70 21.24
N GLU A 69 -2.44 14.34 22.32
CA GLU A 69 -2.17 13.15 23.15
C GLU A 69 -3.11 11.96 22.86
N ASN A 70 -3.98 12.07 21.86
CA ASN A 70 -4.98 11.05 21.56
C ASN A 70 -4.72 10.40 20.23
N ILE A 71 -4.92 9.08 20.15
CA ILE A 71 -4.96 8.33 18.90
C ILE A 71 -6.42 8.29 18.46
N LEU A 72 -6.69 8.88 17.28
CA LEU A 72 -8.02 8.92 16.68
C LEU A 72 -8.15 7.79 15.66
N SER A 73 -9.22 7.02 15.77
CA SER A 73 -9.58 6.03 14.75
C SER A 73 -10.32 6.68 13.60
N PRO A 74 -10.01 6.33 12.34
CA PRO A 74 -10.71 6.84 11.19
C PRO A 74 -12.14 6.29 11.12
N LYS A 75 -13.06 7.06 10.51
CA LYS A 75 -14.43 6.60 10.27
C LYS A 75 -14.53 5.64 9.09
N THR A 76 -13.64 5.78 8.12
CA THR A 76 -13.58 5.00 6.88
C THR A 76 -12.13 4.61 6.59
N ILE A 77 -11.93 3.49 5.91
CA ILE A 77 -10.60 3.03 5.48
C ILE A 77 -10.38 3.52 4.05
N ASP A 78 -9.82 4.71 3.94
CA ASP A 78 -9.53 5.40 2.69
C ASP A 78 -8.04 5.27 2.37
N ILE A 79 -7.70 4.73 1.21
CA ILE A 79 -6.32 4.36 0.85
C ILE A 79 -5.80 5.25 -0.29
N GLY A 80 -4.71 5.95 -0.02
CA GLY A 80 -3.94 6.66 -1.03
C GLY A 80 -3.17 5.70 -1.95
N ILE A 81 -3.09 6.06 -3.21
CA ILE A 81 -2.31 5.31 -4.22
C ILE A 81 -1.23 6.24 -4.77
N ALA A 82 0.04 5.94 -4.50
CA ALA A 82 1.12 6.74 -5.04
C ALA A 82 1.21 6.57 -6.57
N ALA A 83 0.91 7.63 -7.29
CA ALA A 83 0.95 7.68 -8.75
C ALA A 83 2.10 8.61 -9.21
N GLN A 84 3.05 8.06 -9.95
CA GLN A 84 4.12 8.86 -10.53
C GLN A 84 3.58 9.75 -11.65
N VAL A 85 3.99 11.01 -11.62
CA VAL A 85 3.78 12.03 -12.65
C VAL A 85 5.13 12.62 -13.09
N ALA A 86 5.14 13.45 -14.13
CA ALA A 86 6.37 13.93 -14.77
C ALA A 86 7.36 14.63 -13.80
N ASP A 87 6.87 15.32 -12.78
CA ASP A 87 7.71 16.12 -11.85
C ASP A 87 7.55 15.75 -10.37
N GLY A 88 6.95 14.61 -10.08
CA GLY A 88 6.77 14.16 -8.71
C GLY A 88 5.82 12.98 -8.56
N VAL A 89 5.13 12.94 -7.44
CA VAL A 89 4.14 11.91 -7.11
C VAL A 89 2.85 12.61 -6.69
N MET A 90 1.73 12.15 -7.22
CA MET A 90 0.39 12.48 -6.73
C MET A 90 -0.19 11.27 -6.01
N VAL A 91 -1.02 11.53 -5.01
CA VAL A 91 -1.62 10.46 -4.20
C VAL A 91 -3.14 10.58 -4.24
N PRO A 92 -3.79 10.07 -5.31
CA PRO A 92 -5.24 9.92 -5.32
C PRO A 92 -5.70 8.97 -4.22
N VAL A 93 -6.88 9.22 -3.65
CA VAL A 93 -7.43 8.48 -2.52
C VAL A 93 -8.67 7.70 -2.94
N LEU A 94 -8.57 6.37 -2.85
CA LEU A 94 -9.71 5.47 -2.96
C LEU A 94 -10.50 5.45 -1.64
N ARG A 95 -11.81 5.62 -1.72
CA ARG A 95 -12.69 5.71 -0.56
C ARG A 95 -13.28 4.37 -0.15
N ARG A 96 -13.38 4.16 1.17
CA ARG A 96 -14.06 3.02 1.79
C ARG A 96 -13.60 1.69 1.20
N VAL A 97 -12.29 1.53 1.05
CA VAL A 97 -11.69 0.42 0.28
C VAL A 97 -12.03 -0.94 0.90
N ASN A 98 -12.19 -1.02 2.22
CA ASN A 98 -12.56 -2.25 2.94
C ASN A 98 -14.03 -2.67 2.77
N GLU A 99 -14.89 -1.81 2.24
CA GLU A 99 -16.33 -2.07 2.14
C GLU A 99 -16.81 -2.35 0.71
N ARG A 100 -15.95 -2.11 -0.27
CA ARG A 100 -16.30 -2.15 -1.70
C ARG A 100 -15.71 -3.39 -2.37
N THR A 101 -16.36 -3.86 -3.43
CA THR A 101 -15.85 -4.95 -4.27
C THR A 101 -14.65 -4.52 -5.11
N MET A 102 -13.88 -5.49 -5.61
CA MET A 102 -12.76 -5.22 -6.50
C MET A 102 -13.21 -4.53 -7.81
N GLU A 103 -14.40 -4.85 -8.30
CA GLU A 103 -14.98 -4.26 -9.51
C GLU A 103 -15.28 -2.77 -9.32
N GLU A 104 -15.98 -2.42 -8.25
CA GLU A 104 -16.28 -1.01 -7.89
C GLU A 104 -15.00 -0.21 -7.64
N LEU A 105 -14.01 -0.81 -7.01
CA LEU A 105 -12.72 -0.17 -6.77
C LEU A 105 -11.92 0.03 -8.05
N LEU A 106 -12.00 -0.89 -9.01
CA LEU A 106 -11.25 -0.81 -10.27
C LEU A 106 -11.69 0.37 -11.14
N GLU A 107 -12.99 0.66 -11.19
CA GLU A 107 -13.53 1.79 -11.92
C GLU A 107 -12.95 3.11 -11.38
N ASP A 108 -13.09 3.33 -10.06
CA ASP A 108 -12.55 4.52 -9.39
C ASP A 108 -11.03 4.60 -9.48
N TYR A 109 -10.34 3.48 -9.29
CA TYR A 109 -8.88 3.41 -9.41
C TYR A 109 -8.42 3.91 -10.78
N ASN A 110 -9.03 3.40 -11.86
CA ASN A 110 -8.68 3.77 -13.23
C ASN A 110 -8.95 5.26 -13.50
N ARG A 111 -10.11 5.76 -13.06
CA ARG A 111 -10.48 7.18 -13.13
C ARG A 111 -9.46 8.06 -12.42
N LEU A 112 -9.17 7.76 -11.16
CA LEU A 112 -8.28 8.54 -10.30
C LEU A 112 -6.84 8.55 -10.82
N ILE A 113 -6.31 7.40 -11.23
CA ILE A 113 -4.95 7.31 -11.81
C ILE A 113 -4.86 8.09 -13.13
N ALA A 114 -5.89 8.03 -13.98
CA ALA A 114 -5.91 8.81 -15.22
C ALA A 114 -5.95 10.33 -14.95
N GLN A 115 -6.72 10.77 -13.96
CA GLN A 115 -6.78 12.18 -13.54
C GLN A 115 -5.44 12.63 -12.93
N ALA A 116 -4.83 11.83 -12.07
CA ALA A 116 -3.52 12.12 -11.48
C ALA A 116 -2.45 12.30 -12.56
N ARG A 117 -2.37 11.38 -13.53
CA ARG A 117 -1.41 11.47 -14.64
C ARG A 117 -1.61 12.71 -15.51
N ARG A 118 -2.84 13.18 -15.65
CA ARG A 118 -3.20 14.42 -16.38
C ARG A 118 -3.09 15.66 -15.51
N ARG A 119 -2.73 15.54 -14.21
CA ARG A 119 -2.72 16.63 -13.22
C ARG A 119 -4.08 17.35 -13.06
N ARG A 120 -5.15 16.57 -13.16
CA ARG A 120 -6.53 17.04 -13.04
C ARG A 120 -7.24 16.40 -11.85
N LEU A 121 -6.46 15.94 -10.87
CA LEU A 121 -7.00 15.39 -9.64
C LEU A 121 -7.66 16.51 -8.83
N ALA A 122 -8.90 16.32 -8.44
CA ALA A 122 -9.62 17.26 -7.59
C ALA A 122 -9.01 17.27 -6.17
N PRO A 123 -9.04 18.39 -5.45
CA PRO A 123 -8.51 18.47 -4.08
C PRO A 123 -9.09 17.40 -3.15
N GLU A 124 -10.40 17.17 -3.23
CA GLU A 124 -11.11 16.14 -2.46
C GLU A 124 -10.63 14.71 -2.78
N ASP A 125 -10.16 14.45 -4.00
CA ASP A 125 -9.63 13.15 -4.43
C ASP A 125 -8.16 12.92 -3.98
N SER A 126 -7.51 13.91 -3.36
CA SER A 126 -6.11 13.85 -2.93
C SER A 126 -5.91 14.06 -1.42
N THR A 127 -6.98 14.08 -0.64
CA THR A 127 -6.93 14.33 0.81
C THR A 127 -7.71 13.29 1.59
N GLY A 128 -7.41 13.12 2.87
CA GLY A 128 -8.17 12.26 3.78
C GLY A 128 -7.86 10.76 3.69
N GLY A 129 -6.82 10.36 2.96
CA GLY A 129 -6.29 9.00 3.06
C GLY A 129 -5.71 8.74 4.46
N ILE A 130 -5.91 7.54 4.97
CA ILE A 130 -5.39 7.12 6.28
C ILE A 130 -4.08 6.35 6.16
N ALA A 131 -3.84 5.75 5.01
CA ALA A 131 -2.62 5.06 4.63
C ALA A 131 -2.43 5.16 3.12
N THR A 132 -1.19 4.98 2.64
CA THR A 132 -0.88 4.98 1.21
C THR A 132 -0.23 3.67 0.79
N VAL A 133 -0.54 3.20 -0.42
CA VAL A 133 0.21 2.15 -1.12
C VAL A 133 1.10 2.78 -2.18
N THR A 134 2.39 2.46 -2.14
CA THR A 134 3.36 2.84 -3.16
C THR A 134 4.00 1.60 -3.78
N ASN A 135 4.01 1.53 -5.11
CA ASN A 135 4.60 0.42 -5.85
C ASN A 135 5.84 0.90 -6.60
N PHE A 136 7.00 0.55 -6.08
CA PHE A 136 8.30 0.85 -6.69
C PHE A 136 8.87 -0.33 -7.50
N GLY A 137 8.15 -1.45 -7.54
CA GLY A 137 8.55 -2.62 -8.32
C GLY A 137 8.63 -2.37 -9.83
N GLY A 138 7.86 -1.39 -10.35
CA GLY A 138 7.95 -0.94 -11.74
C GLY A 138 9.32 -0.35 -12.12
N PHE A 139 10.13 0.06 -11.14
CA PHE A 139 11.51 0.53 -11.31
C PHE A 139 12.55 -0.58 -11.09
N GLY A 140 12.13 -1.83 -10.90
CA GLY A 140 13.01 -2.94 -10.57
C GLY A 140 13.52 -2.93 -9.12
N LEU A 141 13.06 -2.03 -8.28
CA LEU A 141 13.47 -1.95 -6.88
C LEU A 141 12.79 -3.07 -6.08
N THR A 142 13.59 -3.85 -5.35
CA THR A 142 13.10 -4.95 -4.51
C THR A 142 12.83 -4.51 -3.07
N PHE A 143 13.39 -3.37 -2.66
CA PHE A 143 13.24 -2.80 -1.31
C PHE A 143 13.33 -1.27 -1.38
N ALA A 144 12.50 -0.60 -0.59
CA ALA A 144 12.59 0.81 -0.24
C ALA A 144 11.92 1.02 1.12
N ALA A 145 12.28 2.07 1.83
CA ALA A 145 11.59 2.52 3.03
C ALA A 145 10.79 3.80 2.70
N PRO A 146 9.52 3.67 2.30
CA PRO A 146 8.71 4.83 1.94
C PRO A 146 8.34 5.62 3.19
N MET A 147 8.12 6.92 3.03
CA MET A 147 7.65 7.79 4.12
C MET A 147 6.15 8.03 4.00
N PRO A 148 5.36 7.83 5.08
CA PRO A 148 3.93 8.13 5.07
C PRO A 148 3.68 9.62 4.92
N MET A 149 2.53 10.01 4.39
CA MET A 149 2.11 11.41 4.34
C MET A 149 1.94 11.96 5.76
N PRO A 150 2.04 13.28 5.97
CA PRO A 150 1.97 13.88 7.31
C PRO A 150 0.70 13.54 8.10
N SER A 151 -0.40 13.27 7.40
CA SER A 151 -1.70 12.89 7.99
C SER A 151 -1.91 11.39 8.13
N GLU A 152 -0.95 10.56 7.70
CA GLU A 152 -1.06 9.11 7.70
C GLU A 152 -0.11 8.50 8.74
N SER A 153 -0.55 7.47 9.44
CA SER A 153 0.31 6.74 10.36
C SER A 153 1.14 5.65 9.69
N ILE A 154 0.71 5.18 8.52
CA ILE A 154 1.37 4.05 7.87
C ILE A 154 1.39 4.20 6.33
N ILE A 155 2.43 3.67 5.70
CA ILE A 155 2.53 3.51 4.25
C ILE A 155 3.02 2.10 3.92
N LEU A 156 2.42 1.48 2.90
CA LEU A 156 2.83 0.17 2.38
C LEU A 156 3.58 0.34 1.06
N GLY A 157 4.82 -0.13 1.03
CA GLY A 157 5.64 -0.21 -0.17
C GLY A 157 5.64 -1.62 -0.77
N VAL A 158 5.58 -1.69 -2.09
CA VAL A 158 5.59 -2.96 -2.84
C VAL A 158 6.79 -2.99 -3.77
N GLY A 159 7.64 -3.98 -3.61
CA GLY A 159 8.84 -4.21 -4.43
C GLY A 159 8.56 -4.95 -5.73
N ALA A 160 9.60 -5.07 -6.56
CA ALA A 160 9.55 -5.83 -7.79
C ALA A 160 9.28 -7.31 -7.52
N VAL A 161 8.45 -7.91 -8.37
CA VAL A 161 8.26 -9.37 -8.38
C VAL A 161 9.46 -10.01 -9.07
N THR A 162 10.12 -10.91 -8.37
CA THR A 162 11.28 -11.66 -8.88
C THR A 162 11.06 -13.16 -8.70
N LYS A 163 11.59 -13.97 -9.62
CA LYS A 163 11.65 -15.41 -9.41
C LYS A 163 12.81 -15.73 -8.47
N THR A 164 12.52 -16.43 -7.39
CA THR A 164 13.50 -16.81 -6.37
C THR A 164 13.45 -18.33 -6.18
N PRO A 165 14.59 -19.04 -6.14
CA PRO A 165 14.60 -20.45 -5.79
C PRO A 165 14.23 -20.60 -4.31
N VAL A 166 13.25 -21.47 -4.04
CA VAL A 166 12.82 -21.82 -2.68
C VAL A 166 12.86 -23.35 -2.57
N TRP A 167 13.42 -23.83 -1.48
CA TRP A 167 13.41 -25.26 -1.20
C TRP A 167 11.97 -25.75 -0.98
N SER A 168 11.62 -26.83 -1.63
CA SER A 168 10.33 -27.52 -1.44
C SER A 168 10.59 -28.88 -0.82
N ASP A 169 10.08 -29.10 0.37
CA ASP A 169 10.16 -30.39 1.06
C ASP A 169 9.32 -31.46 0.37
N GLU A 170 8.29 -31.06 -0.39
CA GLU A 170 7.38 -31.98 -1.09
C GLU A 170 8.06 -32.68 -2.27
N VAL A 171 8.90 -31.92 -3.02
CA VAL A 171 9.62 -32.43 -4.21
C VAL A 171 11.12 -32.60 -3.98
N GLU A 172 11.60 -32.33 -2.75
CA GLU A 172 13.01 -32.38 -2.35
C GLU A 172 13.95 -31.65 -3.33
N ALA A 173 13.52 -30.46 -3.80
CA ALA A 173 14.26 -29.66 -4.79
C ALA A 173 14.01 -28.18 -4.63
N PHE A 174 14.90 -27.36 -5.21
CA PHE A 174 14.64 -25.93 -5.39
C PHE A 174 13.64 -25.70 -6.52
N ILE A 175 12.54 -25.03 -6.20
CA ILE A 175 11.53 -24.62 -7.19
C ILE A 175 11.53 -23.10 -7.35
N PRO A 176 11.29 -22.57 -8.57
CA PRO A 176 11.16 -21.14 -8.79
C PRO A 176 9.79 -20.64 -8.30
N ILE A 177 9.79 -19.71 -7.35
CA ILE A 177 8.57 -19.05 -6.85
C ILE A 177 8.64 -17.55 -7.15
N SER A 178 7.55 -16.97 -7.63
CA SER A 178 7.42 -15.52 -7.79
C SER A 178 7.24 -14.87 -6.42
N LYS A 179 8.13 -13.93 -6.09
CA LYS A 179 8.20 -13.30 -4.78
C LYS A 179 8.39 -11.80 -4.91
N ALA A 180 7.72 -11.03 -4.06
CA ALA A 180 7.95 -9.61 -3.86
C ALA A 180 8.23 -9.34 -2.38
N ASN A 181 8.94 -8.26 -2.08
CA ASN A 181 8.99 -7.75 -0.72
C ASN A 181 7.94 -6.67 -0.54
N ILE A 182 7.25 -6.72 0.60
CA ILE A 182 6.42 -5.62 1.08
C ILE A 182 7.08 -4.99 2.30
N VAL A 183 7.02 -3.68 2.38
CA VAL A 183 7.58 -2.89 3.48
C VAL A 183 6.51 -1.95 3.99
N ALA A 184 6.25 -1.95 5.29
CA ALA A 184 5.43 -0.92 5.90
C ALA A 184 6.32 -0.01 6.74
N THR A 185 6.11 1.29 6.61
CA THR A 185 6.71 2.32 7.47
C THR A 185 5.60 2.99 8.24
N GLY A 186 5.74 3.02 9.56
CA GLY A 186 4.75 3.58 10.47
C GLY A 186 5.29 4.67 11.38
N ASP A 187 4.40 5.55 11.85
CA ASP A 187 4.66 6.52 12.91
C ASP A 187 4.82 5.76 14.24
N HIS A 188 6.04 5.67 14.76
CA HIS A 188 6.37 4.85 15.93
C HIS A 188 5.79 5.42 17.25
N ARG A 189 5.10 6.53 17.19
CA ARG A 189 4.30 7.05 18.30
C ARG A 189 2.90 6.41 18.36
N VAL A 190 2.47 5.79 17.25
CA VAL A 190 1.14 5.17 17.09
C VAL A 190 1.27 3.65 17.00
N VAL A 191 2.25 3.16 16.22
CA VAL A 191 2.45 1.72 15.97
C VAL A 191 3.86 1.30 16.33
N ASP A 192 4.00 0.12 16.89
CA ASP A 192 5.30 -0.50 17.16
C ASP A 192 5.69 -1.54 16.10
N GLY A 193 6.86 -2.15 16.26
CA GLY A 193 7.36 -3.17 15.34
C GLY A 193 6.48 -4.43 15.27
N ALA A 194 5.83 -4.79 16.38
CA ALA A 194 4.93 -5.94 16.45
C ALA A 194 3.62 -5.66 15.71
N ASP A 195 3.08 -4.43 15.83
CA ASP A 195 1.89 -3.98 15.11
C ASP A 195 2.13 -4.02 13.59
N ILE A 196 3.25 -3.44 13.14
CA ILE A 196 3.65 -3.46 11.73
C ILE A 196 3.85 -4.91 11.27
N GLY A 197 4.46 -5.75 12.09
CA GLY A 197 4.67 -7.17 11.78
C GLY A 197 3.35 -7.93 11.60
N ARG A 198 2.37 -7.72 12.50
CA ARG A 198 1.03 -8.31 12.41
C ARG A 198 0.28 -7.82 11.17
N LEU A 199 0.31 -6.52 10.91
CA LEU A 199 -0.30 -5.93 9.72
C LEU A 199 0.26 -6.54 8.43
N LEU A 200 1.58 -6.59 8.28
CA LEU A 200 2.24 -7.17 7.12
C LEU A 200 1.95 -8.67 6.97
N LYS A 201 1.87 -9.41 8.09
CA LYS A 201 1.46 -10.81 8.08
C LYS A 201 0.06 -10.94 7.52
N ARG A 202 -0.90 -10.13 8.00
CA ARG A 202 -2.29 -10.18 7.56
C ARG A 202 -2.44 -9.80 6.08
N VAL A 203 -1.76 -8.76 5.63
CA VAL A 203 -1.71 -8.39 4.20
C VAL A 203 -1.19 -9.56 3.35
N ALA A 204 -0.11 -10.22 3.78
CA ALA A 204 0.43 -11.36 3.06
C ALA A 204 -0.54 -12.55 3.00
N GLU A 205 -1.25 -12.86 4.08
CA GLU A 205 -2.27 -13.92 4.14
C GLU A 205 -3.42 -13.66 3.17
N LEU A 206 -3.91 -12.42 3.11
CA LEU A 206 -4.97 -12.01 2.17
C LEU A 206 -4.52 -12.16 0.71
N LEU A 207 -3.28 -11.83 0.40
CA LEU A 207 -2.72 -11.98 -0.95
C LEU A 207 -2.50 -13.45 -1.37
N GLN A 208 -2.43 -14.38 -0.41
CA GLN A 208 -2.43 -15.83 -0.70
C GLN A 208 -3.81 -16.37 -1.06
N ARG A 209 -4.87 -15.62 -0.75
CA ARG A 209 -6.27 -15.97 -1.02
C ARG A 209 -6.96 -14.80 -1.74
N PRO A 210 -6.50 -14.46 -2.96
CA PRO A 210 -6.95 -13.27 -3.68
C PRO A 210 -8.44 -13.30 -4.08
N GLU A 211 -9.09 -14.44 -3.97
CA GLU A 211 -10.54 -14.60 -4.14
C GLU A 211 -11.37 -13.88 -3.07
N TYR A 212 -10.77 -13.52 -1.94
CA TYR A 212 -11.43 -12.75 -0.88
C TYR A 212 -11.18 -11.23 -0.97
N LEU A 213 -10.46 -10.79 -1.99
CA LEU A 213 -10.12 -9.38 -2.21
C LEU A 213 -11.11 -8.63 -3.18
#